data_70d0789da9520cd4fcc903c54cd7d5db
#
_entry.id   70d0789da9520cd4fcc903c54cd7d5db
#
_cell.length_a   1.000
_cell.length_b   1.000
_cell.length_c   1.000
_cell.angle_alpha   90.00
_cell.angle_beta   90.00
_cell.angle_gamma   90.00
#
_symmetry.space_group_name_H-M   'P 1'
#
loop_
_entity.id
_entity.type
_entity.pdbx_description
1 polymer ?
#
loop_
_entity_poly.entity_id
_entity_poly.type
_entity_poly.pdbx_seq_one_letter_code
_entity_poly.pdbx_strand_id
1 'polypeptide(L)'
;AKLDVAQISDITAVVSTDTFERPIYAGNAIATVQSSDAKKVITVRTTAFDKAGVEGGSASVDAISAVDPLGKSEFVSQELSESDRPELTSAKIVVSGGRGLGSGENYHQYIDPLADKLGAATGASRAAVDAGFVPNDYQVGQTGKIVAPELYVAIGISGAIQHLAGMKDSKI
;
A
#
# COMPACT_ATOMS: atom_id res chain seq x y z
N ALA A 1 -18.89 -14.07 -3.52
CA ALA A 1 -19.20 -15.48 -3.78
C ALA A 1 -20.10 -16.07 -2.69
N LYS A 2 -19.61 -16.29 -1.43
CA LYS A 2 -20.45 -16.91 -0.37
C LYS A 2 -21.68 -16.08 0.02
N LEU A 3 -21.63 -14.77 -0.10
CA LEU A 3 -22.73 -13.85 0.22
C LEU A 3 -23.56 -13.49 -1.03
N ASP A 4 -23.13 -13.92 -2.20
CA ASP A 4 -23.74 -13.61 -3.50
C ASP A 4 -23.97 -12.10 -3.73
N VAL A 5 -22.97 -11.30 -3.38
CA VAL A 5 -22.95 -9.84 -3.54
C VAL A 5 -21.68 -9.40 -4.25
N ALA A 6 -21.71 -8.25 -4.91
CA ALA A 6 -20.57 -7.65 -5.56
C ALA A 6 -19.60 -7.06 -4.50
N GLN A 7 -18.30 -7.06 -4.83
CA GLN A 7 -17.29 -6.35 -4.07
C GLN A 7 -16.99 -5.00 -4.73
N ILE A 8 -16.97 -3.94 -3.92
CA ILE A 8 -16.50 -2.62 -4.34
C ILE A 8 -15.07 -2.47 -3.82
N SER A 9 -14.11 -2.50 -4.73
CA SER A 9 -12.69 -2.56 -4.38
C SER A 9 -12.05 -1.18 -4.38
N ASP A 10 -11.13 -0.98 -3.40
CA ASP A 10 -10.18 0.12 -3.37
C ASP A 10 -10.86 1.50 -3.36
N ILE A 11 -11.88 1.66 -2.51
CA ILE A 11 -12.60 2.94 -2.41
C ILE A 11 -11.71 4.05 -1.84
N THR A 12 -11.89 5.25 -2.37
CA THR A 12 -11.20 6.48 -1.94
C THR A 12 -12.14 7.50 -1.31
N ALA A 13 -13.45 7.32 -1.45
CA ALA A 13 -14.45 8.15 -0.77
C ALA A 13 -15.75 7.37 -0.54
N VAL A 14 -16.49 7.78 0.48
CA VAL A 14 -17.84 7.34 0.79
C VAL A 14 -18.78 8.52 0.53
N VAL A 15 -19.63 8.41 -0.50
CA VAL A 15 -20.58 9.46 -0.88
C VAL A 15 -21.89 9.30 -0.11
N SER A 16 -22.34 8.06 0.04
CA SER A 16 -23.53 7.70 0.82
C SER A 16 -23.40 6.27 1.36
N THR A 17 -24.44 5.75 2.00
CA THR A 17 -24.46 4.38 2.55
C THR A 17 -24.33 3.28 1.49
N ASP A 18 -24.55 3.61 0.22
CA ASP A 18 -24.54 2.67 -0.92
C ASP A 18 -23.70 3.14 -2.10
N THR A 19 -23.13 4.36 -2.03
CA THR A 19 -22.40 5.00 -3.13
C THR A 19 -20.99 5.37 -2.70
N PHE A 20 -20.02 5.01 -3.53
CA PHE A 20 -18.59 5.09 -3.24
C PHE A 20 -17.82 5.59 -4.45
N GLU A 21 -16.67 6.22 -4.23
CA GLU A 21 -15.72 6.55 -5.29
C GLU A 21 -14.52 5.62 -5.24
N ARG A 22 -14.05 5.23 -6.42
CA ARG A 22 -12.87 4.39 -6.58
C ARG A 22 -12.05 4.77 -7.80
N PRO A 23 -10.72 4.66 -7.75
CA PRO A 23 -9.90 4.90 -8.93
C PRO A 23 -10.00 3.74 -9.94
N ILE A 24 -9.97 4.11 -11.21
CA ILE A 24 -9.85 3.20 -12.35
C ILE A 24 -8.75 3.71 -13.28
N TYR A 25 -8.30 2.88 -14.24
CA TYR A 25 -7.19 3.21 -15.16
C TYR A 25 -5.94 3.73 -14.44
N ALA A 26 -5.47 2.98 -13.43
CA ALA A 26 -4.32 3.36 -12.59
C ALA A 26 -4.47 4.74 -11.90
N GLY A 27 -5.73 5.15 -11.62
CA GLY A 27 -6.04 6.41 -10.96
C GLY A 27 -6.16 7.62 -11.89
N ASN A 28 -6.16 7.41 -13.21
CA ASN A 28 -6.42 8.48 -14.19
C ASN A 28 -7.88 8.90 -14.24
N ALA A 29 -8.79 8.08 -13.74
CA ALA A 29 -10.19 8.40 -13.60
C ALA A 29 -10.73 7.92 -12.25
N ILE A 30 -11.74 8.60 -11.75
CA ILE A 30 -12.49 8.21 -10.57
C ILE A 30 -13.88 7.79 -11.02
N ALA A 31 -14.27 6.58 -10.65
CA ALA A 31 -15.60 6.06 -10.88
C ALA A 31 -16.45 6.22 -9.62
N THR A 32 -17.62 6.82 -9.75
CA THR A 32 -18.64 6.78 -8.71
C THR A 32 -19.50 5.54 -8.95
N VAL A 33 -19.55 4.63 -7.98
CA VAL A 33 -20.26 3.35 -8.07
C VAL A 33 -21.32 3.26 -6.97
N GLN A 34 -22.48 2.74 -7.33
CA GLN A 34 -23.57 2.49 -6.39
C GLN A 34 -23.87 0.97 -6.35
N SER A 35 -24.05 0.42 -5.15
CA SER A 35 -24.45 -0.96 -4.95
C SER A 35 -25.88 -1.04 -4.44
N SER A 36 -26.71 -1.82 -5.11
CA SER A 36 -28.05 -2.15 -4.65
C SER A 36 -28.10 -3.36 -3.70
N ASP A 37 -26.98 -4.06 -3.50
CA ASP A 37 -26.91 -5.23 -2.63
C ASP A 37 -27.28 -4.87 -1.19
N ALA A 38 -27.96 -5.77 -0.49
CA ALA A 38 -28.33 -5.55 0.92
C ALA A 38 -27.10 -5.51 1.85
N LYS A 39 -26.03 -6.25 1.49
CA LYS A 39 -24.75 -6.26 2.20
C LYS A 39 -23.66 -5.70 1.29
N LYS A 40 -22.89 -4.74 1.78
CA LYS A 40 -21.76 -4.14 1.05
C LYS A 40 -20.47 -4.86 1.45
N VAL A 41 -19.75 -5.38 0.47
CA VAL A 41 -18.38 -5.90 0.64
C VAL A 41 -17.44 -4.89 0.00
N ILE A 42 -16.60 -4.26 0.82
CA ILE A 42 -15.79 -3.11 0.41
C ILE A 42 -14.35 -3.35 0.80
N THR A 43 -13.40 -3.03 -0.09
CA THR A 43 -12.01 -2.82 0.29
C THR A 43 -11.66 -1.34 0.22
N VAL A 44 -10.85 -0.88 1.15
CA VAL A 44 -10.59 0.56 1.35
C VAL A 44 -9.14 0.87 1.02
N ARG A 45 -8.92 1.94 0.25
CA ARG A 45 -7.58 2.53 0.09
C ARG A 45 -7.28 3.35 1.34
N THR A 46 -6.54 2.78 2.26
CA THR A 46 -6.27 3.39 3.57
C THR A 46 -5.58 4.75 3.49
N THR A 47 -4.77 4.99 2.41
CA THR A 47 -4.09 6.25 2.18
C THR A 47 -5.02 7.41 1.79
N ALA A 48 -6.27 7.13 1.42
CA ALA A 48 -7.27 8.13 1.07
C ALA A 48 -8.12 8.61 2.26
N PHE A 49 -7.92 8.03 3.44
CA PHE A 49 -8.70 8.35 4.64
C PHE A 49 -7.77 8.71 5.79
N ASP A 50 -8.19 9.66 6.60
CA ASP A 50 -7.49 9.99 7.85
C ASP A 50 -7.58 8.83 8.84
N LYS A 51 -6.53 8.67 9.65
CA LYS A 51 -6.52 7.67 10.71
C LYS A 51 -7.55 8.02 11.78
N ALA A 52 -8.37 7.04 12.15
CA ALA A 52 -9.28 7.19 13.28
C ALA A 52 -8.50 7.38 14.59
N GLY A 53 -9.11 8.09 15.54
CA GLY A 53 -8.57 8.17 16.91
C GLY A 53 -8.51 6.80 17.57
N VAL A 54 -7.47 6.57 18.37
CA VAL A 54 -7.23 5.29 19.05
C VAL A 54 -7.80 5.25 20.48
N GLU A 55 -8.39 6.35 20.92
CA GLU A 55 -8.92 6.51 22.30
C GLU A 55 -10.44 6.77 22.30
N GLY A 56 -11.09 6.49 23.41
CA GLY A 56 -12.49 6.82 23.65
C GLY A 56 -13.52 5.85 23.07
N GLY A 57 -13.10 4.71 22.55
CA GLY A 57 -14.00 3.67 22.09
C GLY A 57 -14.59 2.84 23.25
N SER A 58 -15.83 2.34 23.07
CA SER A 58 -16.51 1.46 24.03
C SER A 58 -17.17 0.24 23.35
N ALA A 59 -16.68 -0.15 22.17
CA ALA A 59 -17.20 -1.31 21.46
C ALA A 59 -16.94 -2.61 22.27
N SER A 60 -17.91 -3.52 22.28
CA SER A 60 -17.73 -4.85 22.85
C SER A 60 -16.79 -5.68 21.99
N VAL A 61 -16.03 -6.56 22.65
CA VAL A 61 -15.20 -7.55 21.96
C VAL A 61 -15.79 -8.93 22.23
N ASP A 62 -16.34 -9.54 21.19
CA ASP A 62 -16.94 -10.87 21.27
C ASP A 62 -15.97 -11.92 20.74
N ALA A 63 -15.69 -12.94 21.54
CA ALA A 63 -14.86 -14.08 21.13
C ALA A 63 -15.71 -15.05 20.28
N ILE A 64 -15.17 -15.42 19.14
CA ILE A 64 -15.76 -16.47 18.28
C ILE A 64 -14.82 -17.68 18.23
N SER A 65 -15.41 -18.87 18.10
CA SER A 65 -14.62 -20.10 17.94
C SER A 65 -13.97 -20.14 16.56
N ALA A 66 -12.73 -20.60 16.51
CA ALA A 66 -12.07 -20.87 15.24
C ALA A 66 -12.82 -21.96 14.47
N VAL A 67 -12.88 -21.82 13.14
CA VAL A 67 -13.38 -22.86 12.25
C VAL A 67 -12.22 -23.79 11.89
N ASP A 68 -12.45 -25.11 11.95
CA ASP A 68 -11.44 -26.10 11.55
C ASP A 68 -10.97 -25.85 10.13
N PRO A 69 -9.64 -25.85 9.88
CA PRO A 69 -9.10 -25.67 8.53
C PRO A 69 -9.51 -26.84 7.64
N LEU A 70 -9.73 -26.58 6.36
CA LEU A 70 -10.06 -27.62 5.37
C LEU A 70 -8.92 -28.65 5.15
N GLY A 71 -7.75 -28.44 5.75
CA GLY A 71 -6.61 -29.34 5.67
C GLY A 71 -5.98 -29.51 4.28
N LYS A 72 -6.32 -28.62 3.32
CA LYS A 72 -5.82 -28.69 1.94
C LYS A 72 -4.52 -27.92 1.70
N SER A 73 -4.15 -27.05 2.65
CA SER A 73 -2.91 -26.30 2.65
C SER A 73 -2.43 -26.14 4.10
N GLU A 74 -1.13 -26.14 4.28
CA GLU A 74 -0.47 -25.98 5.56
C GLU A 74 0.52 -24.82 5.45
N PHE A 75 0.55 -23.96 6.49
CA PHE A 75 1.57 -22.93 6.60
C PHE A 75 2.91 -23.58 6.97
N VAL A 76 3.92 -23.45 6.13
CA VAL A 76 5.23 -24.04 6.35
C VAL A 76 6.17 -23.06 7.05
N SER A 77 6.34 -21.89 6.45
CA SER A 77 7.21 -20.83 7.00
C SER A 77 6.96 -19.50 6.29
N GLN A 78 7.39 -18.44 6.93
CA GLN A 78 7.43 -17.09 6.38
C GLN A 78 8.75 -16.43 6.79
N GLU A 79 9.46 -15.88 5.83
CA GLU A 79 10.61 -15.02 6.08
C GLU A 79 10.12 -13.57 5.98
N LEU A 80 10.27 -12.82 7.06
CA LEU A 80 9.96 -11.39 7.10
C LEU A 80 11.29 -10.63 7.11
N SER A 81 11.36 -9.59 6.28
CA SER A 81 12.45 -8.62 6.35
C SER A 81 12.28 -7.80 7.62
N GLU A 82 13.14 -7.99 8.60
CA GLU A 82 13.21 -7.12 9.76
C GLU A 82 13.96 -5.84 9.37
N SER A 83 13.33 -4.69 9.60
CA SER A 83 13.94 -3.38 9.38
C SER A 83 13.61 -2.47 10.56
N ASP A 84 14.63 -1.77 11.05
CA ASP A 84 14.46 -0.74 12.09
C ASP A 84 13.80 0.54 11.53
N ARG A 85 13.61 0.62 10.20
CA ARG A 85 12.96 1.75 9.54
C ARG A 85 11.45 1.67 9.63
N PRO A 86 10.75 2.82 9.55
CA PRO A 86 9.29 2.85 9.52
C PRO A 86 8.72 1.97 8.39
N GLU A 87 7.57 1.39 8.64
CA GLU A 87 6.81 0.65 7.62
C GLU A 87 6.44 1.56 6.44
N LEU A 88 6.71 1.09 5.21
CA LEU A 88 6.58 1.86 3.98
C LEU A 88 5.17 2.45 3.78
N THR A 89 4.12 1.71 4.14
CA THR A 89 2.73 2.14 3.98
C THR A 89 2.25 3.16 5.01
N SER A 90 2.98 3.34 6.11
CA SER A 90 2.61 4.23 7.21
C SER A 90 3.63 5.35 7.48
N ALA A 91 4.75 5.32 6.76
CA ALA A 91 5.83 6.28 6.93
C ALA A 91 5.41 7.70 6.52
N LYS A 92 5.86 8.70 7.28
CA LYS A 92 5.67 10.12 6.93
C LYS A 92 6.61 10.59 5.83
N ILE A 93 7.78 9.97 5.74
CA ILE A 93 8.80 10.28 4.73
C ILE A 93 9.18 8.96 4.06
N VAL A 94 9.25 8.98 2.73
CA VAL A 94 9.69 7.85 1.91
C VAL A 94 10.80 8.30 0.99
N VAL A 95 11.90 7.55 0.96
CA VAL A 95 12.98 7.71 -0.01
C VAL A 95 12.99 6.49 -0.92
N SER A 96 12.78 6.67 -2.21
CA SER A 96 12.62 5.57 -3.15
C SER A 96 13.66 5.61 -4.26
N GLY A 97 14.27 4.45 -4.51
CA GLY A 97 15.28 4.26 -5.53
C GLY A 97 14.74 3.58 -6.79
N GLY A 98 15.16 4.07 -7.95
CA GLY A 98 14.83 3.50 -9.24
C GLY A 98 15.99 2.79 -9.91
N ARG A 99 15.69 2.17 -11.06
CA ARG A 99 16.70 1.48 -11.90
C ARG A 99 17.82 2.41 -12.38
N GLY A 100 17.59 3.72 -12.42
CA GLY A 100 18.58 4.73 -12.78
C GLY A 100 19.80 4.79 -11.84
N LEU A 101 19.73 4.17 -10.66
CA LEU A 101 20.87 4.00 -9.75
C LEU A 101 21.92 3.00 -10.29
N GLY A 102 21.56 2.13 -11.24
CA GLY A 102 22.45 1.24 -11.95
C GLY A 102 22.74 -0.08 -11.28
N SER A 103 22.81 -0.16 -9.96
CA SER A 103 23.06 -1.40 -9.21
C SER A 103 22.44 -1.39 -7.83
N GLY A 104 22.32 -2.58 -7.20
CA GLY A 104 21.92 -2.71 -5.80
C GLY A 104 22.93 -2.07 -4.84
N GLU A 105 24.23 -2.16 -5.16
CA GLU A 105 25.28 -1.51 -4.37
C GLU A 105 25.06 0.02 -4.34
N ASN A 106 24.84 0.64 -5.47
CA ASN A 106 24.54 2.08 -5.56
C ASN A 106 23.21 2.40 -4.85
N TYR A 107 22.20 1.51 -4.96
CA TYR A 107 20.95 1.71 -4.24
C TYR A 107 21.23 1.87 -2.74
N HIS A 108 21.92 0.91 -2.13
CA HIS A 108 22.25 0.97 -0.69
C HIS A 108 23.20 2.11 -0.35
N GLN A 109 24.15 2.44 -1.24
CA GLN A 109 25.09 3.53 -1.01
C GLN A 109 24.43 4.90 -0.93
N TYR A 110 23.38 5.16 -1.73
CA TYR A 110 22.75 6.48 -1.81
C TYR A 110 21.42 6.58 -1.06
N ILE A 111 20.59 5.52 -1.13
CA ILE A 111 19.25 5.56 -0.55
C ILE A 111 19.30 5.37 0.97
N ASP A 112 20.05 4.38 1.44
CA ASP A 112 20.05 4.02 2.86
C ASP A 112 20.55 5.16 3.76
N PRO A 113 21.69 5.83 3.49
CA PRO A 113 22.14 6.94 4.35
C PRO A 113 21.21 8.14 4.33
N LEU A 114 20.53 8.38 3.21
CA LEU A 114 19.56 9.47 3.12
C LEU A 114 18.30 9.14 3.93
N ALA A 115 17.80 7.91 3.80
CA ALA A 115 16.65 7.44 4.56
C ALA A 115 16.92 7.47 6.08
N ASP A 116 18.09 7.03 6.50
CA ASP A 116 18.50 7.04 7.91
C ASP A 116 18.55 8.45 8.50
N LYS A 117 19.11 9.42 7.76
CA LYS A 117 19.15 10.83 8.19
C LYS A 117 17.79 11.49 8.28
N LEU A 118 16.83 11.05 7.46
CA LEU A 118 15.47 11.57 7.43
C LEU A 118 14.50 10.81 8.34
N GLY A 119 14.92 9.67 8.91
CA GLY A 119 14.01 8.74 9.61
C GLY A 119 12.94 8.21 8.67
N ALA A 120 13.29 8.00 7.39
CA ALA A 120 12.38 7.65 6.33
C ALA A 120 12.29 6.14 6.11
N ALA A 121 11.15 5.68 5.56
CA ALA A 121 11.07 4.36 4.95
C ALA A 121 11.78 4.36 3.59
N THR A 122 12.29 3.20 3.19
CA THR A 122 12.90 3.01 1.87
C THR A 122 11.95 2.28 0.93
N GLY A 123 11.83 2.79 -0.30
CA GLY A 123 11.03 2.22 -1.36
C GLY A 123 11.81 2.02 -2.64
N ALA A 124 11.24 1.31 -3.58
CA ALA A 124 11.85 1.06 -4.88
C ALA A 124 10.83 1.03 -6.02
N SER A 125 11.29 1.34 -7.22
CA SER A 125 10.49 1.08 -8.41
C SER A 125 10.47 -0.42 -8.72
N ARG A 126 9.41 -0.89 -9.41
CA ARG A 126 9.35 -2.28 -9.89
C ARG A 126 10.60 -2.66 -10.69
N ALA A 127 11.09 -1.78 -11.54
CA ALA A 127 12.28 -2.04 -12.36
C ALA A 127 13.56 -2.22 -11.52
N ALA A 128 13.68 -1.61 -10.35
CA ALA A 128 14.78 -1.83 -9.43
C ALA A 128 14.64 -3.18 -8.70
N VAL A 129 13.42 -3.54 -8.31
CA VAL A 129 13.12 -4.85 -7.70
C VAL A 129 13.37 -5.98 -8.70
N ASP A 130 12.84 -5.87 -9.93
CA ASP A 130 13.04 -6.86 -10.99
C ASP A 130 14.53 -7.02 -11.38
N ALA A 131 15.33 -5.96 -11.21
CA ALA A 131 16.79 -5.99 -11.38
C ALA A 131 17.54 -6.56 -10.16
N GLY A 132 16.85 -6.93 -9.10
CA GLY A 132 17.43 -7.52 -7.88
C GLY A 132 18.17 -6.54 -6.98
N PHE A 133 17.89 -5.22 -7.09
CA PHE A 133 18.53 -4.21 -6.23
C PHE A 133 18.06 -4.31 -4.78
N VAL A 134 16.77 -4.59 -4.58
CA VAL A 134 16.11 -4.76 -3.28
C VAL A 134 15.00 -5.81 -3.36
N PRO A 135 14.56 -6.38 -2.22
CA PRO A 135 13.43 -7.30 -2.16
C PRO A 135 12.10 -6.69 -2.62
N ASN A 136 11.13 -7.55 -2.95
CA ASN A 136 9.82 -7.15 -3.49
C ASN A 136 8.98 -6.31 -2.51
N ASP A 137 9.16 -6.46 -1.23
CA ASP A 137 8.44 -5.69 -0.19
C ASP A 137 8.80 -4.19 -0.15
N TYR A 138 9.88 -3.79 -0.85
CA TYR A 138 10.22 -2.38 -1.09
C TYR A 138 9.45 -1.76 -2.26
N GLN A 139 8.76 -2.56 -3.08
CA GLN A 139 8.13 -2.06 -4.28
C GLN A 139 7.00 -1.07 -4.00
N VAL A 140 7.12 0.14 -4.55
CA VAL A 140 6.06 1.16 -4.62
C VAL A 140 5.51 1.21 -6.04
N GLY A 141 4.19 1.18 -6.16
CA GLY A 141 3.53 1.26 -7.46
C GLY A 141 2.19 0.56 -7.50
N GLN A 142 1.58 0.50 -8.67
CA GLN A 142 0.27 -0.11 -8.91
C GLN A 142 0.20 -1.58 -8.45
N THR A 143 1.29 -2.34 -8.61
CA THR A 143 1.39 -3.75 -8.23
C THR A 143 2.24 -3.98 -6.98
N GLY A 144 2.70 -2.91 -6.35
CA GLY A 144 3.42 -2.91 -5.09
C GLY A 144 2.59 -2.24 -3.98
N LYS A 145 3.30 -1.64 -3.04
CA LYS A 145 2.67 -0.86 -1.97
C LYS A 145 2.21 0.51 -2.48
N ILE A 146 1.05 0.97 -2.03
CA ILE A 146 0.56 2.33 -2.25
C ILE A 146 0.87 3.13 -1.00
N VAL A 147 1.50 4.29 -1.19
CA VAL A 147 1.96 5.15 -0.12
C VAL A 147 1.45 6.59 -0.30
N ALA A 148 1.25 7.30 0.79
CA ALA A 148 0.87 8.72 0.80
C ALA A 148 1.62 9.46 1.92
N PRO A 149 2.96 9.53 1.85
CA PRO A 149 3.76 10.25 2.84
C PRO A 149 3.58 11.77 2.72
N GLU A 150 4.07 12.49 3.71
CA GLU A 150 4.19 13.94 3.65
C GLU A 150 5.29 14.36 2.66
N LEU A 151 6.35 13.56 2.56
CA LEU A 151 7.44 13.77 1.60
C LEU A 151 7.82 12.45 0.93
N TYR A 152 7.84 12.47 -0.41
CA TYR A 152 8.31 11.36 -1.23
C TYR A 152 9.50 11.80 -2.08
N VAL A 153 10.68 11.26 -1.79
CA VAL A 153 11.91 11.54 -2.55
C VAL A 153 12.14 10.40 -3.55
N ALA A 154 12.09 10.71 -4.84
CA ALA A 154 12.27 9.74 -5.93
C ALA A 154 13.64 9.93 -6.62
N ILE A 155 14.53 8.95 -6.53
CA ILE A 155 15.89 9.01 -7.06
C ILE A 155 16.07 7.94 -8.13
N GLY A 156 16.44 8.35 -9.35
CA GLY A 156 16.65 7.41 -10.47
C GLY A 156 15.38 6.69 -10.95
N ILE A 157 14.20 7.27 -10.68
CA ILE A 157 12.89 6.76 -11.09
C ILE A 157 12.44 7.46 -12.36
N SER A 158 11.94 6.71 -13.35
CA SER A 158 11.57 7.24 -14.67
C SER A 158 10.24 8.02 -14.69
N GLY A 159 9.44 7.96 -13.63
CA GLY A 159 8.11 8.57 -13.61
C GLY A 159 7.03 7.77 -14.37
N ALA A 160 7.25 6.48 -14.59
CA ALA A 160 6.24 5.62 -15.21
C ALA A 160 4.93 5.65 -14.43
N ILE A 161 3.80 5.61 -15.16
CA ILE A 161 2.45 5.72 -14.58
C ILE A 161 2.17 4.64 -13.50
N GLN A 162 2.80 3.46 -13.64
CA GLN A 162 2.65 2.37 -12.68
C GLN A 162 3.29 2.71 -11.33
N HIS A 163 4.41 3.42 -11.32
CA HIS A 163 5.04 3.90 -10.09
C HIS A 163 4.26 5.09 -9.52
N LEU A 164 3.88 6.03 -10.38
CA LEU A 164 3.08 7.20 -9.99
C LEU A 164 1.77 6.78 -9.31
N ALA A 165 1.09 5.75 -9.79
CA ALA A 165 -0.14 5.23 -9.17
C ALA A 165 0.06 4.80 -7.71
N GLY A 166 1.28 4.44 -7.31
CA GLY A 166 1.62 4.05 -5.94
C GLY A 166 2.00 5.19 -5.00
N MET A 167 2.31 6.41 -5.53
CA MET A 167 2.84 7.50 -4.70
C MET A 167 2.20 8.87 -4.97
N LYS A 168 1.29 8.98 -5.92
CA LYS A 168 0.70 10.25 -6.37
C LYS A 168 -0.03 11.03 -5.29
N ASP A 169 -0.48 10.37 -4.24
CA ASP A 169 -1.21 10.98 -3.12
C ASP A 169 -0.23 11.52 -2.04
N SER A 170 1.08 11.48 -2.28
CA SER A 170 2.09 12.15 -1.46
C SER A 170 1.90 13.68 -1.48
N LYS A 171 2.16 14.34 -0.34
CA LYS A 171 1.95 15.80 -0.28
C LYS A 171 3.03 16.59 -1.04
N ILE A 172 4.27 16.10 -1.02
CA ILE A 172 5.44 16.69 -1.70
C ILE A 172 6.23 15.56 -2.34
#